data_2f8d265d94c19d405cf86b3a7e1dd649
#
_entry.id   2f8d265d94c19d405cf86b3a7e1dd649
#
_cell.length_a   1.000
_cell.length_b   1.000
_cell.length_c   1.000
_cell.angle_alpha   90.00
_cell.angle_beta   90.00
_cell.angle_gamma   90.00
#
_symmetry.space_group_name_H-M   'P 1'
#
loop_
_entity.id
_entity.type
_entity.pdbx_description
1 polymer ?
#
loop_
_entity_poly.entity_id
_entity_poly.type
_entity_poly.pdbx_seq_one_letter_code
_entity_poly.pdbx_strand_id
1 'polypeptide(L)'
;MPNANPPIINAASRPSSAGPCGLILTGGGARAAYQVGVLAAVAQLRRDAGFSGASPFPIIAGTSAGAINAATLACHADDFDGAVDGLVHLWQNLHVDQIYSADAFGIIRTGARWLRLMSLGWAVARWRRTQPRSLLDNSPLARLLHRWIQMARLDEMLAAGHMHALAISGSSYTSGQHVTFYQTHKPISPWLRSQRIAVKAQLTVEHLTASSAIPFIFPAQSLDLDGQPEWFGDGSMRQSAPISPAIHLGAERILVIGAGRMHEPPGSRRAALVTGPPSMAQIAGHALSNIFLDALAVDVERLQRINNTLSLLPQQAREATPLRPVEVLVIAPSRRLDDLAAEHQGSLPPAIKGLLRSVGVVGEGKGASGSALTSYLLFEPSFTGELINLGMSDTLARRAEVQAFFGWPAQALQCDPAAMRRRKAGFAETLPGPV
;
A
#
# COMPACT_ATOMS: atom_id res chain seq x y z
N MET A 1 -30.40 -7.28 11.68
CA MET A 1 -30.41 -5.90 11.19
C MET A 1 -29.41 -5.79 10.08
N PRO A 2 -29.73 -5.31 8.88
CA PRO A 2 -28.84 -5.31 7.73
C PRO A 2 -27.66 -4.37 7.95
N ASN A 3 -26.49 -4.77 7.45
CA ASN A 3 -25.24 -4.03 7.44
C ASN A 3 -25.44 -2.64 6.81
N ALA A 4 -25.46 -1.59 7.62
CA ALA A 4 -25.38 -0.24 7.12
C ALA A 4 -23.92 0.07 6.77
N ASN A 5 -23.55 -0.14 5.50
CA ASN A 5 -22.42 0.55 4.91
C ASN A 5 -22.66 2.06 5.05
N PRO A 6 -21.64 2.88 5.32
CA PRO A 6 -21.80 4.34 5.34
C PRO A 6 -22.42 4.77 4.00
N PRO A 7 -23.36 5.74 4.02
CA PRO A 7 -24.08 6.11 2.82
C PRO A 7 -23.12 6.65 1.77
N ILE A 8 -23.21 6.07 0.58
CA ILE A 8 -22.63 6.60 -0.65
C ILE A 8 -23.14 8.03 -0.78
N ILE A 9 -22.25 8.99 -0.88
CA ILE A 9 -22.61 10.38 -1.15
C ILE A 9 -23.44 10.40 -2.43
N ASN A 10 -24.71 10.74 -2.33
CA ASN A 10 -25.60 10.90 -3.46
C ASN A 10 -24.92 11.76 -4.53
N ALA A 11 -24.77 11.21 -5.72
CA ALA A 11 -24.31 11.88 -6.91
C ALA A 11 -25.33 12.95 -7.33
N ALA A 12 -25.28 14.10 -6.66
CA ALA A 12 -25.94 15.30 -7.14
C ALA A 12 -25.18 15.76 -8.39
N SER A 13 -25.83 15.62 -9.55
CA SER A 13 -25.46 16.15 -10.87
C SER A 13 -23.99 15.98 -11.26
N ARG A 14 -23.71 14.90 -12.01
CA ARG A 14 -22.41 14.64 -12.65
C ARG A 14 -22.06 15.81 -13.59
N PRO A 15 -20.88 16.46 -13.44
CA PRO A 15 -20.36 17.26 -14.53
C PRO A 15 -19.97 16.31 -15.67
N SER A 16 -20.27 16.67 -16.92
CA SER A 16 -20.09 15.87 -18.13
C SER A 16 -18.62 15.68 -18.58
N SER A 17 -17.65 16.11 -17.79
CA SER A 17 -16.22 15.82 -17.92
C SER A 17 -15.67 15.48 -16.55
N ALA A 18 -15.52 14.20 -16.28
CA ALA A 18 -14.90 13.77 -15.03
C ALA A 18 -13.42 14.18 -15.02
N GLY A 19 -13.03 15.01 -14.05
CA GLY A 19 -11.65 15.47 -13.88
C GLY A 19 -10.64 14.36 -13.61
N PRO A 20 -9.33 14.67 -13.52
CA PRO A 20 -8.27 13.68 -13.39
C PRO A 20 -8.47 12.72 -12.21
N CYS A 21 -8.32 11.42 -12.47
CA CYS A 21 -8.39 10.39 -11.44
C CYS A 21 -7.02 10.18 -10.80
N GLY A 22 -6.98 10.22 -9.47
CA GLY A 22 -5.82 9.87 -8.67
C GLY A 22 -5.91 8.45 -8.12
N LEU A 23 -4.76 7.80 -7.93
CA LEU A 23 -4.62 6.54 -7.23
C LEU A 23 -3.73 6.74 -6.00
N ILE A 24 -4.18 6.27 -4.84
CA ILE A 24 -3.37 6.26 -3.62
C ILE A 24 -3.15 4.83 -3.17
N LEU A 25 -1.87 4.45 -3.04
CA LEU A 25 -1.41 3.17 -2.58
C LEU A 25 -0.70 3.34 -1.24
N THR A 26 -1.34 2.89 -0.15
CA THR A 26 -0.82 3.08 1.20
C THR A 26 0.33 2.12 1.51
N GLY A 27 1.12 2.43 2.54
CA GLY A 27 2.15 1.53 3.06
C GLY A 27 1.54 0.28 3.71
N GLY A 28 2.37 -0.77 3.84
CA GLY A 28 1.92 -2.00 4.47
C GLY A 28 2.87 -3.21 4.33
N GLY A 29 4.08 -3.05 3.81
CA GLY A 29 4.99 -4.17 3.58
C GLY A 29 4.34 -5.26 2.72
N ALA A 30 4.40 -6.52 3.14
CA ALA A 30 3.82 -7.65 2.39
C ALA A 30 2.29 -7.54 2.18
N ARG A 31 1.58 -6.79 3.04
CA ARG A 31 0.15 -6.52 2.87
C ARG A 31 -0.20 -5.78 1.57
N ALA A 32 0.78 -5.11 0.94
CA ALA A 32 0.57 -4.39 -0.32
C ALA A 32 0.24 -5.32 -1.50
N ALA A 33 0.43 -6.64 -1.37
CA ALA A 33 -0.10 -7.63 -2.32
C ALA A 33 -1.62 -7.55 -2.48
N TYR A 34 -2.36 -7.15 -1.43
CA TYR A 34 -3.80 -6.89 -1.52
C TYR A 34 -4.13 -5.80 -2.56
N GLN A 35 -3.30 -4.75 -2.62
CA GLN A 35 -3.48 -3.65 -3.58
C GLN A 35 -3.40 -4.16 -5.02
N VAL A 36 -2.52 -5.11 -5.27
CA VAL A 36 -2.36 -5.73 -6.60
C VAL A 36 -3.61 -6.50 -7.00
N GLY A 37 -4.24 -7.20 -6.07
CA GLY A 37 -5.53 -7.86 -6.29
C GLY A 37 -6.65 -6.88 -6.63
N VAL A 38 -6.70 -5.73 -5.93
CA VAL A 38 -7.66 -4.64 -6.25
C VAL A 38 -7.41 -4.11 -7.66
N LEU A 39 -6.14 -3.83 -8.00
CA LEU A 39 -5.77 -3.34 -9.33
C LEU A 39 -6.11 -4.35 -10.43
N ALA A 40 -5.90 -5.65 -10.19
CA ALA A 40 -6.27 -6.71 -11.12
C ALA A 40 -7.79 -6.75 -11.39
N ALA A 41 -8.60 -6.57 -10.35
CA ALA A 41 -10.05 -6.49 -10.51
C ALA A 41 -10.48 -5.20 -11.24
N VAL A 42 -9.82 -4.06 -10.96
CA VAL A 42 -10.06 -2.80 -11.69
C VAL A 42 -9.72 -2.97 -13.18
N ALA A 43 -8.58 -3.59 -13.51
CA ALA A 43 -8.19 -3.90 -14.89
C ALA A 43 -9.22 -4.82 -15.57
N GLN A 44 -9.70 -5.85 -14.87
CA GLN A 44 -10.76 -6.73 -15.36
C GLN A 44 -12.05 -5.94 -15.65
N LEU A 45 -12.54 -5.15 -14.68
CA LEU A 45 -13.78 -4.36 -14.86
C LEU A 45 -13.66 -3.33 -15.99
N ARG A 46 -12.45 -2.78 -16.18
CA ARG A 46 -12.13 -1.87 -17.26
C ARG A 46 -12.22 -2.56 -18.62
N ARG A 47 -11.60 -3.75 -18.75
CA ARG A 47 -11.71 -4.57 -19.99
C ARG A 47 -13.15 -4.99 -20.27
N ASP A 48 -13.87 -5.42 -19.23
CA ASP A 48 -15.30 -5.77 -19.34
C ASP A 48 -16.14 -4.58 -19.86
N ALA A 49 -15.75 -3.36 -19.56
CA ALA A 49 -16.38 -2.13 -20.04
C ALA A 49 -15.90 -1.67 -21.44
N GLY A 50 -14.98 -2.40 -22.08
CA GLY A 50 -14.46 -2.14 -23.41
C GLY A 50 -13.29 -1.17 -23.47
N PHE A 51 -12.61 -0.87 -22.34
CA PHE A 51 -11.45 0.00 -22.29
C PHE A 51 -10.14 -0.79 -22.17
N SER A 52 -9.08 -0.32 -22.82
CA SER A 52 -7.73 -0.91 -22.80
C SER A 52 -6.65 0.18 -22.97
N GLY A 53 -5.37 -0.20 -22.90
CA GLY A 53 -4.23 0.70 -23.12
C GLY A 53 -3.90 1.57 -21.89
N ALA A 54 -3.72 2.87 -22.10
CA ALA A 54 -3.19 3.77 -21.07
C ALA A 54 -3.94 3.74 -19.73
N SER A 55 -3.20 3.99 -18.65
CA SER A 55 -3.69 3.97 -17.27
C SER A 55 -4.87 4.92 -17.04
N PRO A 56 -5.92 4.49 -16.29
CA PRO A 56 -6.99 5.39 -15.87
C PRO A 56 -6.55 6.35 -14.75
N PHE A 57 -5.31 6.25 -14.28
CA PHE A 57 -4.76 7.03 -13.17
C PHE A 57 -3.60 7.91 -13.62
N PRO A 58 -3.89 9.12 -14.15
CA PRO A 58 -2.82 10.07 -14.50
C PRO A 58 -2.04 10.59 -13.30
N ILE A 59 -2.56 10.45 -12.09
CA ILE A 59 -1.89 10.88 -10.85
C ILE A 59 -1.82 9.67 -9.92
N ILE A 60 -0.59 9.32 -9.50
CA ILE A 60 -0.40 8.21 -8.57
C ILE A 60 0.43 8.69 -7.38
N ALA A 61 -0.01 8.36 -6.17
CA ALA A 61 0.76 8.59 -4.95
C ALA A 61 0.93 7.29 -4.18
N GLY A 62 2.17 6.98 -3.82
CA GLY A 62 2.52 5.75 -3.12
C GLY A 62 3.38 5.98 -1.89
N THR A 63 3.25 5.08 -0.91
CA THR A 63 4.05 5.09 0.31
C THR A 63 4.52 3.67 0.61
N SER A 64 5.79 3.49 1.01
CA SER A 64 6.36 2.18 1.36
C SER A 64 6.20 1.17 0.21
N ALA A 65 5.75 -0.04 0.48
CA ALA A 65 5.46 -1.03 -0.57
C ALA A 65 4.43 -0.53 -1.60
N GLY A 66 3.50 0.35 -1.20
CA GLY A 66 2.60 1.04 -2.12
C GLY A 66 3.33 1.97 -3.09
N ALA A 67 4.49 2.54 -2.72
CA ALA A 67 5.32 3.34 -3.62
C ALA A 67 5.96 2.47 -4.72
N ILE A 68 6.29 1.22 -4.41
CA ILE A 68 6.81 0.25 -5.39
C ILE A 68 5.73 -0.07 -6.43
N ASN A 69 4.52 -0.39 -5.99
CA ASN A 69 3.38 -0.63 -6.88
C ASN A 69 3.07 0.63 -7.71
N ALA A 70 3.10 1.82 -7.09
CA ALA A 70 2.86 3.11 -7.74
C ALA A 70 3.87 3.40 -8.85
N ALA A 71 5.17 3.20 -8.57
CA ALA A 71 6.23 3.43 -9.54
C ALA A 71 6.15 2.44 -10.73
N THR A 72 5.83 1.17 -10.47
CA THR A 72 5.63 0.19 -11.53
C THR A 72 4.50 0.60 -12.46
N LEU A 73 3.34 0.99 -11.92
CA LEU A 73 2.21 1.47 -12.72
C LEU A 73 2.54 2.74 -13.48
N ALA A 74 3.25 3.68 -12.86
CA ALA A 74 3.59 4.95 -13.48
C ALA A 74 4.59 4.79 -14.63
N CYS A 75 5.60 3.92 -14.48
CA CYS A 75 6.58 3.64 -15.53
C CYS A 75 6.00 2.85 -16.73
N HIS A 76 4.79 2.27 -16.57
CA HIS A 76 4.08 1.53 -17.62
C HIS A 76 2.66 2.08 -17.82
N ALA A 77 2.51 3.41 -17.68
CA ALA A 77 1.19 4.05 -17.78
C ALA A 77 0.59 4.02 -19.18
N ASP A 78 1.37 3.73 -20.20
CA ASP A 78 0.96 3.44 -21.57
C ASP A 78 0.21 2.11 -21.73
N ASP A 79 0.50 1.12 -20.86
CA ASP A 79 -0.13 -0.20 -20.82
C ASP A 79 -0.50 -0.61 -19.39
N PHE A 80 -1.68 -0.20 -18.95
CA PHE A 80 -2.16 -0.46 -17.59
C PHE A 80 -2.37 -1.95 -17.32
N ASP A 81 -2.92 -2.67 -18.30
CA ASP A 81 -3.21 -4.09 -18.15
C ASP A 81 -1.92 -4.90 -18.00
N GLY A 82 -0.92 -4.66 -18.87
CA GLY A 82 0.41 -5.29 -18.77
C GLY A 82 1.14 -4.93 -17.48
N ALA A 83 1.04 -3.68 -17.02
CA ALA A 83 1.62 -3.25 -15.74
C ALA A 83 1.02 -4.00 -14.55
N VAL A 84 -0.31 -4.17 -14.53
CA VAL A 84 -1.01 -4.91 -13.48
C VAL A 84 -0.68 -6.40 -13.52
N ASP A 85 -0.65 -7.01 -14.70
CA ASP A 85 -0.29 -8.43 -14.87
C ASP A 85 1.15 -8.67 -14.41
N GLY A 86 2.07 -7.75 -14.71
CA GLY A 86 3.44 -7.76 -14.21
C GLY A 86 3.52 -7.71 -12.67
N LEU A 87 2.74 -6.83 -12.04
CA LEU A 87 2.65 -6.76 -10.59
C LEU A 87 2.10 -8.05 -9.99
N VAL A 88 1.03 -8.62 -10.57
CA VAL A 88 0.47 -9.91 -10.10
C VAL A 88 1.55 -10.98 -10.17
N HIS A 89 2.28 -11.09 -11.29
CA HIS A 89 3.34 -12.06 -11.44
C HIS A 89 4.47 -11.86 -10.41
N LEU A 90 4.91 -10.61 -10.21
CA LEU A 90 5.94 -10.29 -9.21
C LEU A 90 5.52 -10.75 -7.81
N TRP A 91 4.36 -10.30 -7.34
CA TRP A 91 3.90 -10.57 -5.98
C TRP A 91 3.54 -12.03 -5.73
N GLN A 92 3.10 -12.78 -6.74
CA GLN A 92 2.82 -14.21 -6.65
C GLN A 92 4.10 -15.07 -6.57
N ASN A 93 5.25 -14.53 -7.00
CA ASN A 93 6.52 -15.22 -7.01
C ASN A 93 7.57 -14.59 -6.10
N LEU A 94 7.13 -13.68 -5.22
CA LEU A 94 8.02 -12.96 -4.33
C LEU A 94 8.35 -13.80 -3.09
N HIS A 95 9.63 -13.90 -2.78
CA HIS A 95 10.14 -14.58 -1.59
C HIS A 95 10.91 -13.64 -0.67
N VAL A 96 10.94 -13.96 0.62
CA VAL A 96 11.60 -13.17 1.66
C VAL A 96 13.04 -12.84 1.32
N ASP A 97 13.81 -13.77 0.77
CA ASP A 97 15.23 -13.61 0.43
C ASP A 97 15.49 -12.60 -0.70
N GLN A 98 14.46 -12.29 -1.50
CA GLN A 98 14.50 -11.24 -2.52
C GLN A 98 14.25 -9.83 -1.93
N ILE A 99 13.68 -9.75 -0.74
CA ILE A 99 13.35 -8.48 -0.07
C ILE A 99 14.38 -8.14 0.99
N TYR A 100 14.71 -9.10 1.85
CA TYR A 100 15.69 -8.89 2.91
C TYR A 100 16.48 -10.17 3.20
N SER A 101 17.73 -9.98 3.57
CA SER A 101 18.54 -11.07 4.06
C SER A 101 18.48 -11.11 5.59
N ALA A 102 18.17 -12.30 6.09
CA ALA A 102 18.32 -12.67 7.47
C ALA A 102 19.46 -13.69 7.56
N ASP A 103 20.69 -13.23 7.38
CA ASP A 103 21.83 -14.07 7.69
C ASP A 103 21.78 -14.42 9.19
N ALA A 104 21.63 -15.71 9.50
CA ALA A 104 21.56 -16.19 10.88
C ALA A 104 22.76 -15.69 11.70
N PHE A 105 23.92 -15.57 11.08
CA PHE A 105 25.13 -15.03 11.68
C PHE A 105 25.04 -13.50 11.87
N GLY A 106 24.45 -12.78 10.91
CA GLY A 106 24.17 -11.35 10.99
C GLY A 106 23.16 -11.03 12.11
N ILE A 107 22.09 -11.80 12.20
CA ILE A 107 21.07 -11.66 13.26
C ILE A 107 21.67 -11.92 14.64
N ILE A 108 22.43 -13.02 14.82
CA ILE A 108 23.13 -13.34 16.07
C ILE A 108 24.14 -12.24 16.40
N ARG A 109 24.90 -11.74 15.43
CA ARG A 109 25.86 -10.66 15.61
C ARG A 109 25.19 -9.35 15.94
N THR A 110 24.06 -9.03 15.31
CA THR A 110 23.27 -7.82 15.58
C THR A 110 22.55 -7.93 16.92
N GLY A 111 21.95 -9.05 17.24
CA GLY A 111 21.36 -9.34 18.55
C GLY A 111 22.38 -9.31 19.69
N ALA A 112 23.55 -9.92 19.49
CA ALA A 112 24.66 -9.84 20.45
C ALA A 112 25.21 -8.41 20.60
N ARG A 113 25.20 -7.60 19.54
CA ARG A 113 25.54 -6.17 19.62
C ARG A 113 24.50 -5.38 20.42
N TRP A 114 23.22 -5.63 20.23
CA TRP A 114 22.14 -5.03 21.00
C TRP A 114 22.22 -5.43 22.49
N LEU A 115 22.42 -6.70 22.77
CA LEU A 115 22.62 -7.20 24.13
C LEU A 115 23.87 -6.60 24.81
N ARG A 116 24.99 -6.48 24.08
CA ARG A 116 26.20 -5.79 24.59
C ARG A 116 25.98 -4.31 24.83
N LEU A 117 25.21 -3.64 23.96
CA LEU A 117 24.86 -2.21 24.15
C LEU A 117 23.94 -2.03 25.36
N MET A 118 23.02 -2.94 25.61
CA MET A 118 22.13 -2.90 26.78
C MET A 118 22.84 -3.27 28.10
N SER A 119 23.81 -4.21 28.08
CA SER A 119 24.50 -4.68 29.29
C SER A 119 25.79 -3.95 29.63
N LEU A 120 26.54 -3.44 28.63
CA LEU A 120 27.85 -2.80 28.80
C LEU A 120 27.95 -1.47 28.04
N GLY A 121 26.83 -0.91 27.61
CA GLY A 121 26.74 0.15 26.60
C GLY A 121 27.55 1.42 26.88
N TRP A 122 27.69 1.83 28.13
CA TRP A 122 28.44 3.02 28.48
C TRP A 122 29.98 2.85 28.31
N ALA A 123 30.51 1.65 28.53
CA ALA A 123 31.96 1.38 28.44
C ALA A 123 32.40 1.07 26.99
N VAL A 124 31.56 0.42 26.20
CA VAL A 124 31.86 -0.01 24.81
C VAL A 124 31.57 1.08 23.78
N ALA A 125 30.57 1.92 24.02
CA ALA A 125 30.21 3.05 23.12
C ALA A 125 31.38 4.06 22.95
N ARG A 126 32.29 4.13 23.93
CA ARG A 126 33.45 5.02 23.88
C ARG A 126 34.58 4.53 22.97
N TRP A 127 34.61 3.23 22.62
CA TRP A 127 35.75 2.62 21.91
C TRP A 127 35.45 2.13 20.48
N ARG A 128 34.18 1.98 20.07
CA ARG A 128 33.85 1.54 18.70
C ARG A 128 32.63 2.30 18.13
N ARG A 129 32.89 3.09 17.07
CA ARG A 129 31.88 3.87 16.31
C ARG A 129 30.89 3.02 15.47
N THR A 130 30.72 1.74 15.73
CA THR A 130 29.79 0.89 14.99
C THR A 130 28.46 0.76 15.74
N GLN A 131 27.53 1.68 15.47
CA GLN A 131 26.15 1.57 15.93
C GLN A 131 25.34 0.60 15.04
N PRO A 132 24.51 -0.28 15.59
CA PRO A 132 23.57 -1.08 14.79
C PRO A 132 22.58 -0.15 14.11
N ARG A 133 22.42 -0.25 12.78
CA ARG A 133 21.56 0.64 12.00
C ARG A 133 20.15 0.07 11.77
N SER A 134 20.01 -1.26 11.75
CA SER A 134 18.76 -1.98 11.48
C SER A 134 18.86 -3.44 11.92
N LEU A 135 17.72 -4.14 11.99
CA LEU A 135 17.66 -5.57 12.30
C LEU A 135 17.94 -6.44 11.06
N LEU A 136 17.47 -6.03 9.90
CA LEU A 136 17.56 -6.75 8.64
C LEU A 136 18.28 -5.90 7.58
N ASP A 137 18.89 -6.57 6.60
CA ASP A 137 19.47 -5.93 5.43
C ASP A 137 18.48 -6.01 4.26
N ASN A 138 18.09 -4.87 3.70
CA ASN A 138 17.19 -4.75 2.55
C ASN A 138 17.93 -4.55 1.21
N SER A 139 19.23 -4.81 1.14
CA SER A 139 19.99 -4.76 -0.12
C SER A 139 19.39 -5.66 -1.22
N PRO A 140 18.79 -6.85 -0.91
CA PRO A 140 18.12 -7.64 -1.93
C PRO A 140 16.96 -6.88 -2.59
N LEU A 141 16.14 -6.17 -1.81
CA LEU A 141 15.05 -5.33 -2.33
C LEU A 141 15.57 -4.27 -3.29
N ALA A 142 16.62 -3.54 -2.92
CA ALA A 142 17.21 -2.52 -3.80
C ALA A 142 17.64 -3.11 -5.14
N ARG A 143 18.32 -4.29 -5.13
CA ARG A 143 18.71 -5.00 -6.36
C ARG A 143 17.50 -5.46 -7.19
N LEU A 144 16.44 -5.92 -6.55
CA LEU A 144 15.19 -6.30 -7.21
C LEU A 144 14.56 -5.10 -7.91
N LEU A 145 14.45 -3.97 -7.20
CA LEU A 145 13.85 -2.75 -7.73
C LEU A 145 14.62 -2.19 -8.92
N HIS A 146 15.96 -2.15 -8.87
CA HIS A 146 16.79 -1.73 -10.01
C HIS A 146 16.62 -2.62 -11.24
N ARG A 147 16.32 -3.91 -11.08
CA ARG A 147 16.07 -4.82 -12.22
C ARG A 147 14.64 -4.74 -12.74
N TRP A 148 13.69 -4.50 -11.83
CA TRP A 148 12.26 -4.55 -12.14
C TRP A 148 11.71 -3.23 -12.64
N ILE A 149 12.09 -2.09 -12.02
CA ILE A 149 11.51 -0.78 -12.31
C ILE A 149 12.50 0.07 -13.10
N GLN A 150 12.16 0.35 -14.34
CA GLN A 150 12.93 1.26 -15.20
C GLN A 150 12.45 2.70 -14.97
N MET A 151 12.98 3.35 -13.93
CA MET A 151 12.56 4.71 -13.55
C MET A 151 12.73 5.76 -14.66
N ALA A 152 13.62 5.53 -15.63
CA ALA A 152 13.77 6.39 -16.79
C ALA A 152 12.48 6.49 -17.64
N ARG A 153 11.68 5.41 -17.71
CA ARG A 153 10.40 5.42 -18.43
C ARG A 153 9.38 6.39 -17.84
N LEU A 154 9.51 6.77 -16.57
CA LEU A 154 8.61 7.75 -15.97
C LEU A 154 8.64 9.09 -16.70
N ASP A 155 9.82 9.58 -17.10
CA ASP A 155 9.92 10.80 -17.89
C ASP A 155 9.24 10.67 -19.25
N GLU A 156 9.36 9.51 -19.92
CA GLU A 156 8.68 9.22 -21.19
C GLU A 156 7.16 9.24 -21.00
N MET A 157 6.63 8.62 -19.92
CA MET A 157 5.19 8.61 -19.62
C MET A 157 4.65 10.00 -19.31
N LEU A 158 5.43 10.81 -18.59
CA LEU A 158 5.10 12.21 -18.31
C LEU A 158 5.12 13.07 -19.58
N ALA A 159 6.13 12.90 -20.44
CA ALA A 159 6.27 13.63 -21.69
C ALA A 159 5.17 13.27 -22.70
N ALA A 160 4.82 11.98 -22.78
CA ALA A 160 3.74 11.48 -23.64
C ALA A 160 2.32 11.84 -23.12
N GLY A 161 2.20 12.34 -21.87
CA GLY A 161 0.93 12.70 -21.27
C GLY A 161 0.12 11.51 -20.72
N HIS A 162 0.68 10.30 -20.71
CA HIS A 162 0.07 9.13 -20.05
C HIS A 162 0.02 9.30 -18.54
N MET A 163 0.98 10.04 -17.97
CA MET A 163 1.03 10.43 -16.57
C MET A 163 1.03 11.95 -16.40
N HIS A 164 0.40 12.43 -15.33
CA HIS A 164 0.51 13.82 -14.88
C HIS A 164 1.55 13.96 -13.79
N ALA A 165 1.55 13.03 -12.84
CA ALA A 165 2.49 13.05 -11.73
C ALA A 165 2.57 11.69 -11.02
N LEU A 166 3.78 11.38 -10.52
CA LEU A 166 4.02 10.36 -9.51
C LEU A 166 4.52 11.04 -8.24
N ALA A 167 4.00 10.62 -7.07
CA ALA A 167 4.46 11.07 -5.77
C ALA A 167 4.86 9.89 -4.88
N ILE A 168 5.98 10.03 -4.17
CA ILE A 168 6.50 9.05 -3.21
C ILE A 168 6.75 9.75 -1.89
N SER A 169 6.25 9.18 -0.80
CA SER A 169 6.41 9.75 0.53
C SER A 169 7.58 9.13 1.29
N GLY A 170 8.35 9.96 1.97
CA GLY A 170 9.40 9.57 2.89
C GLY A 170 9.31 10.35 4.21
N SER A 171 9.88 9.81 5.29
CA SER A 171 9.98 10.49 6.57
C SER A 171 11.44 10.81 6.88
N SER A 172 11.80 12.08 6.95
CA SER A 172 13.18 12.48 7.29
C SER A 172 13.44 12.29 8.79
N TYR A 173 14.48 11.55 9.11
CA TYR A 173 15.03 11.48 10.47
C TYR A 173 15.91 12.70 10.82
N THR A 174 16.41 13.41 9.80
CA THR A 174 17.27 14.57 9.97
C THR A 174 16.46 15.80 10.34
N SER A 175 15.46 16.16 9.50
CA SER A 175 14.61 17.34 9.74
C SER A 175 13.34 17.02 10.54
N GLY A 176 13.00 15.74 10.69
CA GLY A 176 11.76 15.32 11.34
C GLY A 176 10.50 15.60 10.52
N GLN A 177 10.63 15.91 9.23
CA GLN A 177 9.51 16.24 8.36
C GLN A 177 9.01 15.02 7.57
N HIS A 178 7.74 15.04 7.22
CA HIS A 178 7.20 14.18 6.18
C HIS A 178 7.42 14.85 4.82
N VAL A 179 8.12 14.17 3.92
CA VAL A 179 8.48 14.69 2.61
C VAL A 179 7.74 13.92 1.53
N THR A 180 7.03 14.63 0.67
CA THR A 180 6.46 14.08 -0.55
C THR A 180 7.36 14.49 -1.72
N PHE A 181 8.15 13.54 -2.21
CA PHE A 181 8.88 13.71 -3.47
C PHE A 181 7.92 13.48 -4.62
N TYR A 182 7.88 14.40 -5.60
CA TYR A 182 7.02 14.24 -6.75
C TYR A 182 7.73 14.61 -8.05
N GLN A 183 7.40 13.89 -9.11
CA GLN A 183 7.85 14.16 -10.47
C GLN A 183 6.66 14.45 -11.35
N THR A 184 6.74 15.57 -12.11
CA THR A 184 5.70 16.04 -13.01
C THR A 184 6.30 17.01 -14.04
N HIS A 185 5.74 17.01 -15.26
CA HIS A 185 6.02 18.02 -16.27
C HIS A 185 5.04 19.20 -16.19
N LYS A 186 3.95 19.09 -15.41
CA LYS A 186 3.00 20.19 -15.22
C LYS A 186 3.57 21.27 -14.28
N PRO A 187 3.16 22.53 -14.45
CA PRO A 187 3.55 23.62 -13.56
C PRO A 187 2.78 23.51 -12.23
N ILE A 188 3.29 22.67 -11.33
CA ILE A 188 2.75 22.50 -9.97
C ILE A 188 3.75 23.12 -9.00
N SER A 189 3.27 24.08 -8.20
CA SER A 189 4.07 24.67 -7.13
C SER A 189 4.22 23.71 -5.96
N PRO A 190 5.42 23.56 -5.41
CA PRO A 190 5.62 22.85 -4.15
C PRO A 190 4.69 23.39 -3.06
N TRP A 191 4.20 22.50 -2.21
CA TRP A 191 3.34 22.90 -1.10
C TRP A 191 4.02 22.64 0.25
N LEU A 192 3.78 23.57 1.16
CA LEU A 192 4.27 23.50 2.53
C LEU A 192 3.06 23.45 3.48
N ARG A 193 3.09 22.53 4.42
CA ARG A 193 2.13 22.38 5.52
C ARG A 193 2.90 22.13 6.81
N SER A 194 2.22 22.22 7.95
CA SER A 194 2.86 21.90 9.23
C SER A 194 3.51 20.52 9.20
N GLN A 195 4.84 20.46 9.34
CA GLN A 195 5.66 19.24 9.32
C GLN A 195 5.57 18.38 8.04
N ARG A 196 5.04 18.91 6.95
CA ARG A 196 4.89 18.22 5.67
C ARG A 196 5.29 19.15 4.54
N ILE A 197 6.25 18.71 3.74
CA ILE A 197 6.74 19.43 2.57
C ILE A 197 6.62 18.59 1.32
N ALA A 198 6.45 19.23 0.19
CA ALA A 198 6.55 18.60 -1.12
C ALA A 198 7.76 19.13 -1.88
N VAL A 199 8.50 18.22 -2.45
CA VAL A 199 9.73 18.52 -3.18
C VAL A 199 9.64 17.96 -4.58
N LYS A 200 9.81 18.78 -5.59
CA LYS A 200 9.92 18.34 -6.97
C LYS A 200 11.29 17.71 -7.17
N ALA A 201 11.33 16.45 -7.55
CA ALA A 201 12.56 15.69 -7.73
C ALA A 201 12.44 14.75 -8.93
N GLN A 202 13.58 14.38 -9.53
CA GLN A 202 13.65 13.21 -10.37
C GLN A 202 13.61 11.97 -9.46
N LEU A 203 12.54 11.18 -9.59
CA LEU A 203 12.34 10.00 -8.75
C LEU A 203 13.25 8.85 -9.19
N THR A 204 13.85 8.17 -8.23
CA THR A 204 14.79 7.07 -8.44
C THR A 204 14.44 5.89 -7.52
N VAL A 205 15.12 4.76 -7.70
CA VAL A 205 14.96 3.57 -6.84
C VAL A 205 15.32 3.89 -5.38
N GLU A 206 16.24 4.83 -5.15
CA GLU A 206 16.63 5.26 -3.80
C GLU A 206 15.46 5.92 -3.06
N HIS A 207 14.57 6.64 -3.76
CA HIS A 207 13.33 7.18 -3.16
C HIS A 207 12.37 6.05 -2.76
N LEU A 208 12.28 4.95 -3.56
CA LEU A 208 11.47 3.78 -3.24
C LEU A 208 12.02 3.04 -2.02
N THR A 209 13.33 2.84 -1.97
CA THR A 209 13.99 2.19 -0.83
C THR A 209 13.89 3.01 0.44
N ALA A 210 14.01 4.34 0.35
CA ALA A 210 13.78 5.27 1.45
C ALA A 210 12.35 5.19 1.98
N SER A 211 11.37 5.23 1.06
CA SER A 211 9.96 5.13 1.40
C SER A 211 9.59 3.80 2.05
N SER A 212 10.34 2.73 1.77
CA SER A 212 10.11 1.36 2.28
C SER A 212 11.00 0.98 3.46
N ALA A 213 11.79 1.92 4.00
CA ALA A 213 12.70 1.66 5.11
C ALA A 213 11.95 1.65 6.45
N ILE A 214 11.28 0.51 6.75
CA ILE A 214 10.51 0.31 7.99
C ILE A 214 11.41 0.55 9.21
N PRO A 215 11.00 1.40 10.17
CA PRO A 215 11.80 1.76 11.34
C PRO A 215 12.26 0.53 12.13
N PHE A 216 13.51 0.55 12.58
CA PHE A 216 14.20 -0.52 13.30
C PHE A 216 14.45 -1.78 12.46
N ILE A 217 13.60 -2.08 11.48
CA ILE A 217 13.68 -3.31 10.66
C ILE A 217 14.67 -3.11 9.52
N PHE A 218 14.53 -2.07 8.74
CA PHE A 218 15.39 -1.75 7.60
C PHE A 218 16.24 -0.51 7.82
N PRO A 219 17.44 -0.43 7.19
CA PRO A 219 18.31 0.73 7.33
C PRO A 219 17.70 1.97 6.68
N ALA A 220 17.90 3.14 7.31
CA ALA A 220 17.57 4.41 6.71
C ALA A 220 18.37 4.64 5.42
N GLN A 221 17.75 5.29 4.44
CA GLN A 221 18.35 5.65 3.15
C GLN A 221 18.71 7.13 3.14
N SER A 222 19.90 7.47 2.64
CA SER A 222 20.29 8.87 2.41
C SER A 222 19.74 9.32 1.05
N LEU A 223 19.05 10.47 1.02
CA LEU A 223 18.65 11.19 -0.18
C LEU A 223 19.15 12.64 -0.10
N ASP A 224 19.41 13.22 -1.26
CA ASP A 224 19.70 14.65 -1.33
C ASP A 224 18.40 15.45 -1.25
N LEU A 225 18.39 16.46 -0.41
CA LEU A 225 17.30 17.43 -0.29
C LEU A 225 17.91 18.83 -0.36
N ASP A 226 17.67 19.53 -1.46
CA ASP A 226 18.20 20.87 -1.72
C ASP A 226 19.73 20.99 -1.57
N GLY A 227 20.47 19.98 -2.06
CA GLY A 227 21.94 19.94 -2.00
C GLY A 227 22.49 19.49 -0.63
N GLN A 228 21.63 19.00 0.28
CA GLN A 228 22.02 18.47 1.57
C GLN A 228 21.60 17.01 1.72
N PRO A 229 22.48 16.10 2.17
CA PRO A 229 22.11 14.73 2.43
C PRO A 229 21.27 14.62 3.71
N GLU A 230 20.06 14.11 3.58
CA GLU A 230 19.20 13.76 4.71
C GLU A 230 18.94 12.25 4.78
N TRP A 231 18.68 11.75 5.98
CA TRP A 231 18.35 10.33 6.21
C TRP A 231 16.86 10.13 6.28
N PHE A 232 16.36 9.19 5.46
CA PHE A 232 14.95 8.90 5.34
C PHE A 232 14.60 7.50 5.80
N GLY A 233 13.41 7.36 6.36
CA GLY A 233 12.71 6.13 6.66
C GLY A 233 11.33 6.10 6.03
N ASP A 234 10.57 5.05 6.34
CA ASP A 234 9.25 4.78 5.79
C ASP A 234 8.32 5.99 5.85
N GLY A 235 7.72 6.31 4.71
CA GLY A 235 6.86 7.47 4.55
C GLY A 235 5.59 7.42 5.39
N SER A 236 5.16 6.25 5.83
CA SER A 236 3.96 6.10 6.66
C SER A 236 4.12 6.66 8.08
N MET A 237 5.36 6.79 8.58
CA MET A 237 5.63 7.19 9.97
C MET A 237 5.03 8.53 10.39
N ARG A 238 4.93 9.49 9.48
CA ARG A 238 4.39 10.84 9.73
C ARG A 238 3.31 11.24 8.74
N GLN A 239 2.71 10.28 8.06
CA GLN A 239 1.72 10.52 7.03
C GLN A 239 0.34 10.81 7.64
N SER A 240 0.13 12.03 8.12
CA SER A 240 -1.14 12.45 8.73
C SER A 240 -2.24 12.82 7.72
N ALA A 241 -1.94 12.87 6.43
CA ALA A 241 -2.88 13.19 5.35
C ALA A 241 -2.48 12.47 4.05
N PRO A 242 -2.71 11.15 3.96
CA PRO A 242 -2.30 10.33 2.81
C PRO A 242 -2.98 10.73 1.49
N ILE A 243 -4.15 11.35 1.53
CA ILE A 243 -4.90 11.79 0.34
C ILE A 243 -4.37 13.13 -0.21
N SER A 244 -3.80 13.95 0.64
CA SER A 244 -3.36 15.31 0.32
C SER A 244 -2.43 15.42 -0.92
N PRO A 245 -1.44 14.54 -1.13
CA PRO A 245 -0.57 14.63 -2.31
C PRO A 245 -1.35 14.56 -3.63
N ALA A 246 -2.28 13.62 -3.78
CA ALA A 246 -3.07 13.49 -5.00
C ALA A 246 -3.94 14.74 -5.25
N ILE A 247 -4.51 15.33 -4.21
CA ILE A 247 -5.29 16.58 -4.31
C ILE A 247 -4.42 17.74 -4.79
N HIS A 248 -3.22 17.90 -4.22
CA HIS A 248 -2.27 18.94 -4.64
C HIS A 248 -1.76 18.75 -6.06
N LEU A 249 -1.64 17.51 -6.51
CA LEU A 249 -1.24 17.16 -7.88
C LEU A 249 -2.40 17.29 -8.90
N GLY A 250 -3.61 17.61 -8.43
CA GLY A 250 -4.72 17.96 -9.31
C GLY A 250 -5.82 16.91 -9.44
N ALA A 251 -5.81 15.83 -8.64
CA ALA A 251 -6.85 14.81 -8.69
C ALA A 251 -8.20 15.36 -8.20
N GLU A 252 -9.27 15.10 -8.95
CA GLU A 252 -10.65 15.44 -8.61
C GLU A 252 -11.45 14.23 -8.15
N ARG A 253 -11.01 13.04 -8.55
CA ARG A 253 -11.50 11.74 -8.08
C ARG A 253 -10.32 10.93 -7.63
N ILE A 254 -10.45 10.18 -6.53
CA ILE A 254 -9.32 9.45 -5.95
C ILE A 254 -9.78 8.05 -5.56
N LEU A 255 -9.16 7.03 -6.18
CA LEU A 255 -9.23 5.68 -5.67
C LEU A 255 -8.13 5.51 -4.62
N VAL A 256 -8.51 5.11 -3.42
CA VAL A 256 -7.57 4.79 -2.34
C VAL A 256 -7.61 3.30 -2.08
N ILE A 257 -6.46 2.64 -2.13
CA ILE A 257 -6.35 1.23 -1.78
C ILE A 257 -5.58 1.12 -0.46
N GLY A 258 -6.30 0.72 0.59
CA GLY A 258 -5.74 0.55 1.93
C GLY A 258 -5.08 -0.83 2.11
N ALA A 259 -4.11 -0.91 3.03
CA ALA A 259 -3.46 -2.16 3.42
C ALA A 259 -3.98 -2.72 4.76
N GLY A 260 -5.15 -2.29 5.19
CA GLY A 260 -5.82 -2.74 6.41
C GLY A 260 -7.27 -2.30 6.47
N ARG A 261 -8.03 -2.87 7.40
CA ARG A 261 -9.45 -2.58 7.57
C ARG A 261 -9.68 -1.12 7.97
N MET A 262 -10.69 -0.50 7.37
CA MET A 262 -11.09 0.87 7.72
C MET A 262 -11.97 0.92 8.97
N HIS A 263 -12.76 -0.13 9.22
CA HIS A 263 -13.70 -0.21 10.35
C HIS A 263 -13.71 -1.62 10.93
N GLU A 264 -13.76 -1.73 12.25
CA GLU A 264 -14.05 -3.00 12.92
C GLU A 264 -15.57 -3.19 13.00
N PRO A 265 -16.12 -4.38 12.65
CA PRO A 265 -17.55 -4.63 12.80
C PRO A 265 -18.00 -4.46 14.25
N PRO A 266 -19.19 -3.89 14.49
CA PRO A 266 -19.77 -3.83 15.83
C PRO A 266 -19.83 -5.24 16.45
N GLY A 267 -19.33 -5.37 17.69
CA GLY A 267 -19.30 -6.67 18.38
C GLY A 267 -18.08 -7.54 18.10
N SER A 268 -17.17 -7.13 17.22
CA SER A 268 -15.91 -7.85 16.94
C SER A 268 -14.86 -7.69 18.03
N ARG A 269 -15.27 -7.37 19.27
CA ARG A 269 -14.33 -7.45 20.41
C ARG A 269 -13.72 -8.84 20.41
N ARG A 270 -12.46 -8.92 20.03
CA ARG A 270 -11.67 -10.13 20.15
C ARG A 270 -11.84 -10.60 21.59
N ALA A 271 -12.50 -11.73 21.79
CA ALA A 271 -12.45 -12.38 23.09
C ALA A 271 -10.98 -12.47 23.45
N ALA A 272 -10.59 -11.84 24.54
CA ALA A 272 -9.20 -11.73 24.93
C ALA A 272 -8.69 -13.13 25.25
N LEU A 273 -8.14 -13.82 24.26
CA LEU A 273 -7.46 -15.10 24.40
C LEU A 273 -6.04 -14.94 24.96
N VAL A 274 -5.61 -13.69 25.17
CA VAL A 274 -4.28 -13.40 25.72
C VAL A 274 -4.41 -13.11 27.21
N THR A 275 -4.16 -14.11 28.02
CA THR A 275 -3.98 -14.00 29.46
C THR A 275 -2.53 -13.59 29.74
N GLY A 276 -2.26 -12.30 29.90
CA GLY A 276 -0.94 -11.80 30.27
C GLY A 276 -0.57 -10.46 29.63
N PRO A 277 0.57 -9.86 30.02
CA PRO A 277 1.07 -8.63 29.44
C PRO A 277 1.45 -8.84 27.96
N PRO A 278 1.33 -7.80 27.10
CA PRO A 278 1.64 -7.91 25.67
C PRO A 278 3.13 -8.16 25.44
N SER A 279 3.45 -9.04 24.48
CA SER A 279 4.82 -9.26 24.03
C SER A 279 5.36 -8.08 23.22
N MET A 280 6.70 -7.99 23.05
CA MET A 280 7.34 -6.97 22.19
C MET A 280 6.81 -7.03 20.76
N ALA A 281 6.55 -8.23 20.23
CA ALA A 281 5.96 -8.40 18.89
C ALA A 281 4.53 -7.85 18.81
N GLN A 282 3.72 -8.00 19.85
CA GLN A 282 2.38 -7.43 19.91
C GLN A 282 2.43 -5.91 19.96
N ILE A 283 3.31 -5.34 20.79
CA ILE A 283 3.51 -3.88 20.87
C ILE A 283 4.01 -3.32 19.55
N ALA A 284 5.03 -3.95 18.94
CA ALA A 284 5.56 -3.54 17.64
C ALA A 284 4.51 -3.65 16.52
N GLY A 285 3.75 -4.75 16.47
CA GLY A 285 2.66 -4.93 15.52
C GLY A 285 1.57 -3.88 15.67
N HIS A 286 1.20 -3.52 16.90
CA HIS A 286 0.24 -2.44 17.17
C HIS A 286 0.78 -1.08 16.74
N ALA A 287 2.03 -0.77 17.06
CA ALA A 287 2.67 0.48 16.64
C ALA A 287 2.75 0.61 15.12
N LEU A 288 3.13 -0.47 14.42
CA LEU A 288 3.12 -0.48 12.94
C LEU A 288 1.70 -0.33 12.39
N SER A 289 0.70 -0.97 12.97
CA SER A 289 -0.69 -0.82 12.53
C SER A 289 -1.15 0.64 12.65
N ASN A 290 -0.86 1.32 13.74
CA ASN A 290 -1.18 2.74 13.90
C ASN A 290 -0.46 3.62 12.86
N ILE A 291 0.81 3.34 12.59
CA ILE A 291 1.60 4.07 11.58
C ILE A 291 1.01 3.92 10.18
N PHE A 292 0.55 2.73 9.81
CA PHE A 292 0.12 2.43 8.45
C PHE A 292 -1.38 2.63 8.18
N LEU A 293 -2.25 2.57 9.20
CA LEU A 293 -3.70 2.45 8.98
C LEU A 293 -4.51 3.65 9.48
N ASP A 294 -4.19 4.21 10.63
CA ASP A 294 -5.10 5.15 11.31
C ASP A 294 -5.24 6.49 10.58
N ALA A 295 -4.17 6.97 9.97
CA ALA A 295 -4.18 8.26 9.27
C ALA A 295 -5.16 8.31 8.09
N LEU A 296 -5.37 7.19 7.39
CA LEU A 296 -6.25 7.15 6.21
C LEU A 296 -7.72 7.36 6.59
N ALA A 297 -8.21 6.69 7.63
CA ALA A 297 -9.61 6.82 8.06
C ALA A 297 -9.93 8.26 8.44
N VAL A 298 -9.06 8.88 9.24
CA VAL A 298 -9.22 10.28 9.66
C VAL A 298 -9.19 11.25 8.47
N ASP A 299 -8.32 11.02 7.50
CA ASP A 299 -8.20 11.90 6.33
C ASP A 299 -9.42 11.78 5.39
N VAL A 300 -9.96 10.57 5.21
CA VAL A 300 -11.21 10.33 4.49
C VAL A 300 -12.39 11.05 5.17
N GLU A 301 -12.53 10.92 6.49
CA GLU A 301 -13.58 11.62 7.24
C GLU A 301 -13.47 13.16 7.14
N ARG A 302 -12.23 13.68 7.18
CA ARG A 302 -11.96 15.11 6.99
C ARG A 302 -12.41 15.57 5.60
N LEU A 303 -12.07 14.81 4.56
CA LEU A 303 -12.45 15.13 3.19
C LEU A 303 -13.97 15.08 3.01
N GLN A 304 -14.64 14.09 3.57
CA GLN A 304 -16.11 14.01 3.56
C GLN A 304 -16.76 15.21 4.21
N ARG A 305 -16.23 15.68 5.36
CA ARG A 305 -16.70 16.91 6.02
C ARG A 305 -16.51 18.14 5.14
N ILE A 306 -15.35 18.26 4.47
CA ILE A 306 -15.11 19.36 3.53
C ILE A 306 -16.12 19.31 2.37
N ASN A 307 -16.30 18.15 1.74
CA ASN A 307 -17.27 18.00 0.66
C ASN A 307 -18.70 18.36 1.09
N ASN A 308 -19.13 17.90 2.27
CA ASN A 308 -20.44 18.22 2.82
C ASN A 308 -20.58 19.73 3.07
N THR A 309 -19.56 20.38 3.63
CA THR A 309 -19.57 21.84 3.84
C THR A 309 -19.67 22.58 2.51
N LEU A 310 -18.87 22.18 1.52
CA LEU A 310 -18.91 22.80 0.19
C LEU A 310 -20.28 22.62 -0.49
N SER A 311 -20.97 21.50 -0.27
CA SER A 311 -22.30 21.26 -0.86
C SER A 311 -23.37 22.22 -0.32
N LEU A 312 -23.20 22.75 0.89
CA LEU A 312 -24.12 23.70 1.54
C LEU A 312 -23.86 25.16 1.10
N LEU A 313 -22.70 25.44 0.50
CA LEU A 313 -22.38 26.81 0.08
C LEU A 313 -23.05 27.18 -1.25
N PRO A 314 -23.54 28.45 -1.41
CA PRO A 314 -23.89 28.97 -2.72
C PRO A 314 -22.73 28.95 -3.70
N GLN A 315 -23.04 28.92 -4.99
CA GLN A 315 -22.02 28.81 -6.04
C GLN A 315 -20.92 29.89 -5.94
N GLN A 316 -21.28 31.14 -5.74
CA GLN A 316 -20.34 32.26 -5.57
C GLN A 316 -19.37 32.04 -4.39
N ALA A 317 -19.86 31.51 -3.28
CA ALA A 317 -19.04 31.23 -2.12
C ALA A 317 -18.10 30.03 -2.35
N ARG A 318 -18.54 29.03 -3.14
CA ARG A 318 -17.65 27.92 -3.55
C ARG A 318 -16.52 28.40 -4.44
N GLU A 319 -16.79 29.29 -5.40
CA GLU A 319 -15.78 29.84 -6.31
C GLU A 319 -14.79 30.77 -5.60
N ALA A 320 -15.20 31.39 -4.49
CA ALA A 320 -14.33 32.24 -3.68
C ALA A 320 -13.40 31.48 -2.74
N THR A 321 -13.58 30.16 -2.56
CA THR A 321 -12.69 29.32 -1.74
C THR A 321 -11.69 28.56 -2.60
N PRO A 322 -10.44 28.35 -2.13
CA PRO A 322 -9.49 27.45 -2.80
C PRO A 322 -9.85 25.96 -2.67
N LEU A 323 -10.89 25.64 -1.91
CA LEU A 323 -11.35 24.26 -1.72
C LEU A 323 -12.23 23.82 -2.89
N ARG A 324 -12.09 22.56 -3.26
CA ARG A 324 -12.92 21.93 -4.29
C ARG A 324 -13.43 20.57 -3.78
N PRO A 325 -14.61 20.13 -4.23
CA PRO A 325 -15.09 18.80 -3.92
C PRO A 325 -14.16 17.76 -4.59
N VAL A 326 -13.86 16.68 -3.86
CA VAL A 326 -13.07 15.57 -4.36
C VAL A 326 -13.82 14.28 -4.06
N GLU A 327 -14.15 13.53 -5.10
CA GLU A 327 -14.77 12.21 -4.95
C GLU A 327 -13.73 11.18 -4.50
N VAL A 328 -14.05 10.38 -3.48
CA VAL A 328 -13.15 9.33 -2.99
C VAL A 328 -13.87 8.00 -2.92
N LEU A 329 -13.25 6.98 -3.55
CA LEU A 329 -13.59 5.58 -3.37
C LEU A 329 -12.47 4.90 -2.59
N VAL A 330 -12.78 4.31 -1.44
CA VAL A 330 -11.82 3.54 -0.65
C VAL A 330 -12.12 2.06 -0.78
N ILE A 331 -11.12 1.28 -1.18
CA ILE A 331 -11.16 -0.19 -1.16
C ILE A 331 -10.15 -0.66 -0.12
N ALA A 332 -10.64 -1.43 0.85
CA ALA A 332 -9.86 -1.92 1.98
C ALA A 332 -10.25 -3.38 2.29
N PRO A 333 -9.35 -4.18 2.90
CA PRO A 333 -9.57 -5.59 3.16
C PRO A 333 -10.85 -5.85 3.98
N SER A 334 -11.67 -6.80 3.54
CA SER A 334 -12.85 -7.28 4.28
C SER A 334 -12.46 -8.20 5.45
N ARG A 335 -11.31 -8.89 5.36
CA ARG A 335 -10.75 -9.77 6.41
C ARG A 335 -9.58 -9.09 7.13
N ARG A 336 -9.29 -9.52 8.35
CA ARG A 336 -8.09 -9.09 9.08
C ARG A 336 -6.86 -9.75 8.47
N LEU A 337 -5.93 -8.94 7.97
CA LEU A 337 -4.71 -9.47 7.35
C LEU A 337 -3.77 -10.12 8.37
N ASP A 338 -3.89 -9.76 9.65
CA ASP A 338 -3.15 -10.39 10.75
C ASP A 338 -3.56 -11.85 10.94
N ASP A 339 -4.88 -12.14 10.82
CA ASP A 339 -5.40 -13.49 10.95
C ASP A 339 -4.94 -14.37 9.79
N LEU A 340 -4.93 -13.82 8.55
CA LEU A 340 -4.35 -14.48 7.39
C LEU A 340 -2.85 -14.74 7.56
N ALA A 341 -2.09 -13.76 8.04
CA ALA A 341 -0.66 -13.94 8.27
C ALA A 341 -0.37 -15.04 9.31
N ALA A 342 -1.24 -15.19 10.31
CA ALA A 342 -1.13 -16.26 11.29
C ALA A 342 -1.29 -17.66 10.68
N GLU A 343 -2.14 -17.80 9.65
CA GLU A 343 -2.35 -19.06 8.92
C GLU A 343 -1.14 -19.43 8.06
N HIS A 344 -0.36 -18.43 7.59
CA HIS A 344 0.78 -18.62 6.68
C HIS A 344 2.17 -18.49 7.34
N GLN A 345 2.25 -18.30 8.67
CA GLN A 345 3.55 -18.20 9.38
C GLN A 345 4.49 -19.38 9.11
N GLY A 346 3.91 -20.54 8.84
CA GLY A 346 4.63 -21.77 8.51
C GLY A 346 5.51 -21.66 7.25
N SER A 347 5.24 -20.76 6.33
CA SER A 347 6.01 -20.58 5.09
C SER A 347 7.32 -19.79 5.27
N LEU A 348 7.46 -19.02 6.36
CA LEU A 348 8.67 -18.23 6.61
C LEU A 348 9.93 -19.09 6.74
N PRO A 349 11.09 -18.60 6.26
CA PRO A 349 12.39 -19.24 6.50
C PRO A 349 12.69 -19.44 7.99
N PRO A 350 13.40 -20.54 8.38
CA PRO A 350 13.68 -20.86 9.79
C PRO A 350 14.37 -19.73 10.57
N ALA A 351 15.30 -19.01 9.92
CA ALA A 351 16.00 -17.88 10.54
C ALA A 351 15.07 -16.75 10.94
N ILE A 352 14.10 -16.41 10.07
CA ILE A 352 13.09 -15.39 10.33
C ILE A 352 12.12 -15.85 11.41
N LYS A 353 11.67 -17.11 11.38
CA LYS A 353 10.86 -17.69 12.45
C LYS A 353 11.56 -17.59 13.82
N GLY A 354 12.86 -17.91 13.85
CA GLY A 354 13.67 -17.78 15.06
C GLY A 354 13.74 -16.33 15.56
N LEU A 355 13.96 -15.37 14.66
CA LEU A 355 13.95 -13.94 15.01
C LEU A 355 12.59 -13.50 15.55
N LEU A 356 11.51 -13.82 14.86
CA LEU A 356 10.15 -13.44 15.29
C LEU A 356 9.77 -14.08 16.63
N ARG A 357 10.16 -15.34 16.88
CA ARG A 357 9.98 -16.00 18.19
C ARG A 357 10.74 -15.29 19.28
N SER A 358 11.96 -14.80 19.02
CA SER A 358 12.77 -14.09 20.03
C SER A 358 12.14 -12.78 20.51
N VAL A 359 11.29 -12.15 19.70
CA VAL A 359 10.53 -10.93 20.06
C VAL A 359 9.11 -11.23 20.53
N GLY A 360 8.74 -12.53 20.65
CA GLY A 360 7.47 -12.95 21.25
C GLY A 360 6.35 -13.23 20.25
N VAL A 361 6.66 -13.56 19.00
CA VAL A 361 5.69 -14.18 18.08
C VAL A 361 5.57 -15.64 18.45
N VAL A 362 4.40 -16.06 18.93
CA VAL A 362 4.15 -17.41 19.43
C VAL A 362 2.86 -17.98 18.86
N GLY A 363 2.88 -19.27 18.53
CA GLY A 363 1.72 -20.02 18.03
C GLY A 363 1.50 -19.85 16.52
N GLU A 364 0.62 -20.69 15.99
CA GLU A 364 0.15 -20.67 14.60
C GLU A 364 -1.39 -20.63 14.58
N GLY A 365 -1.98 -20.11 13.51
CA GLY A 365 -3.43 -20.03 13.35
C GLY A 365 -4.11 -18.99 14.25
N LYS A 366 -5.38 -19.21 14.56
CA LYS A 366 -6.26 -18.22 15.26
C LYS A 366 -5.81 -17.80 16.66
N GLY A 367 -4.89 -18.54 17.28
CA GLY A 367 -4.32 -18.23 18.59
C GLY A 367 -2.95 -17.57 18.54
N ALA A 368 -2.41 -17.25 17.36
CA ALA A 368 -1.08 -16.68 17.21
C ALA A 368 -0.97 -15.28 17.84
N SER A 369 0.09 -15.08 18.62
CA SER A 369 0.46 -13.79 19.18
C SER A 369 1.51 -13.12 18.29
N GLY A 370 1.38 -11.81 18.06
CA GLY A 370 2.35 -11.06 17.24
C GLY A 370 2.17 -11.21 15.71
N SER A 371 1.07 -11.81 15.25
CA SER A 371 0.74 -11.96 13.81
C SER A 371 0.66 -10.63 13.06
N ALA A 372 0.32 -9.54 13.75
CA ALA A 372 0.34 -8.21 13.16
C ALA A 372 1.73 -7.83 12.65
N LEU A 373 2.79 -8.04 13.45
CA LEU A 373 4.17 -7.81 12.99
C LEU A 373 4.53 -8.71 11.81
N THR A 374 4.18 -9.99 11.90
CA THR A 374 4.46 -10.97 10.85
C THR A 374 3.86 -10.58 9.51
N SER A 375 2.63 -10.05 9.50
CA SER A 375 1.92 -9.69 8.26
C SER A 375 2.61 -8.60 7.44
N TYR A 376 3.48 -7.79 8.01
CA TYR A 376 4.29 -6.81 7.28
C TYR A 376 5.54 -7.41 6.64
N LEU A 377 6.02 -8.55 7.15
CA LEU A 377 7.30 -9.16 6.77
C LEU A 377 7.14 -10.48 6.00
N LEU A 378 5.91 -10.98 5.86
CA LEU A 378 5.63 -12.27 5.24
C LEU A 378 5.55 -12.16 3.71
N PHE A 379 6.70 -11.98 3.06
CA PHE A 379 6.83 -11.95 1.60
C PHE A 379 7.01 -13.37 1.07
N GLU A 380 5.91 -14.15 1.12
CA GLU A 380 5.88 -15.53 0.61
C GLU A 380 4.66 -15.75 -0.28
N PRO A 381 4.79 -16.51 -1.40
CA PRO A 381 3.72 -16.70 -2.39
C PRO A 381 2.40 -17.17 -1.81
N SER A 382 2.43 -18.00 -0.78
CA SER A 382 1.23 -18.52 -0.12
C SER A 382 0.39 -17.43 0.52
N PHE A 383 1.03 -16.43 1.13
CA PHE A 383 0.34 -15.29 1.77
C PHE A 383 0.01 -14.20 0.77
N THR A 384 0.96 -13.80 -0.06
CA THR A 384 0.76 -12.73 -1.06
C THR A 384 -0.29 -13.11 -2.10
N GLY A 385 -0.33 -14.39 -2.52
CA GLY A 385 -1.36 -14.91 -3.42
C GLY A 385 -2.76 -14.87 -2.81
N GLU A 386 -2.91 -15.21 -1.50
CA GLU A 386 -4.20 -15.08 -0.82
C GLU A 386 -4.63 -13.62 -0.70
N LEU A 387 -3.70 -12.70 -0.44
CA LEU A 387 -4.00 -11.27 -0.40
C LEU A 387 -4.46 -10.73 -1.77
N ILE A 388 -3.84 -11.16 -2.86
CA ILE A 388 -4.27 -10.81 -4.22
C ILE A 388 -5.69 -11.30 -4.47
N ASN A 389 -5.99 -12.56 -4.13
CA ASN A 389 -7.33 -13.13 -4.28
C ASN A 389 -8.38 -12.37 -3.43
N LEU A 390 -8.01 -11.99 -2.21
CA LEU A 390 -8.88 -11.18 -1.33
C LEU A 390 -9.16 -9.81 -1.97
N GLY A 391 -8.13 -9.12 -2.47
CA GLY A 391 -8.26 -7.82 -3.11
C GLY A 391 -9.17 -7.88 -4.35
N MET A 392 -9.01 -8.92 -5.17
CA MET A 392 -9.91 -9.16 -6.31
C MET A 392 -11.35 -9.39 -5.85
N SER A 393 -11.56 -10.25 -4.87
CA SER A 393 -12.90 -10.59 -4.36
C SER A 393 -13.60 -9.36 -3.78
N ASP A 394 -12.92 -8.58 -2.93
CA ASP A 394 -13.47 -7.38 -2.30
C ASP A 394 -13.85 -6.32 -3.32
N THR A 395 -13.05 -6.15 -4.36
CA THR A 395 -13.31 -5.20 -5.44
C THR A 395 -14.48 -5.63 -6.32
N LEU A 396 -14.52 -6.90 -6.71
CA LEU A 396 -15.60 -7.45 -7.54
C LEU A 396 -16.94 -7.48 -6.79
N ALA A 397 -16.93 -7.66 -5.46
CA ALA A 397 -18.12 -7.52 -4.63
C ALA A 397 -18.70 -6.08 -4.66
N ARG A 398 -17.87 -5.08 -4.93
CA ARG A 398 -18.24 -3.67 -5.07
C ARG A 398 -18.24 -3.20 -6.54
N ARG A 399 -18.41 -4.10 -7.50
CA ARG A 399 -18.37 -3.81 -8.95
C ARG A 399 -19.16 -2.57 -9.34
N ALA A 400 -20.40 -2.45 -8.88
CA ALA A 400 -21.28 -1.34 -9.25
C ALA A 400 -20.73 0.02 -8.78
N GLU A 401 -20.12 0.08 -7.59
CA GLU A 401 -19.50 1.30 -7.07
C GLU A 401 -18.24 1.66 -7.87
N VAL A 402 -17.40 0.66 -8.18
CA VAL A 402 -16.19 0.87 -8.99
C VAL A 402 -16.56 1.36 -10.40
N GLN A 403 -17.54 0.71 -11.05
CA GLN A 403 -17.98 1.13 -12.37
C GLN A 403 -18.58 2.54 -12.34
N ALA A 404 -19.38 2.86 -11.33
CA ALA A 404 -19.94 4.20 -11.15
C ALA A 404 -18.84 5.25 -10.93
N PHE A 405 -17.84 4.95 -10.10
CA PHE A 405 -16.70 5.82 -9.82
C PHE A 405 -15.91 6.15 -11.09
N PHE A 406 -15.65 5.18 -11.96
CA PHE A 406 -14.95 5.43 -13.22
C PHE A 406 -15.87 5.92 -14.35
N GLY A 407 -17.17 5.87 -14.18
CA GLY A 407 -18.14 6.18 -15.24
C GLY A 407 -18.19 5.09 -16.33
N TRP A 408 -17.79 3.87 -16.00
CA TRP A 408 -17.84 2.74 -16.93
C TRP A 408 -19.27 2.21 -17.03
N PRO A 409 -19.70 1.78 -18.24
CA PRO A 409 -21.04 1.21 -18.42
C PRO A 409 -21.18 -0.05 -17.56
N ALA A 410 -22.29 -0.13 -16.83
CA ALA A 410 -22.68 -1.39 -16.22
C ALA A 410 -23.03 -2.36 -17.35
N GLN A 411 -22.24 -3.42 -17.54
CA GLN A 411 -22.68 -4.51 -18.41
C GLN A 411 -23.99 -5.06 -17.83
N ALA A 412 -25.06 -4.96 -18.61
CA ALA A 412 -26.19 -5.84 -18.38
C ALA A 412 -25.64 -7.28 -18.39
N LEU A 413 -25.86 -8.01 -17.30
CA LEU A 413 -25.54 -9.44 -17.25
C LEU A 413 -26.25 -10.10 -18.44
N GLN A 414 -25.56 -10.20 -19.58
CA GLN A 414 -25.91 -11.17 -20.59
C GLN A 414 -25.58 -12.53 -19.98
N CYS A 415 -26.52 -13.05 -19.19
CA CYS A 415 -26.62 -14.47 -18.98
C CYS A 415 -26.85 -15.06 -20.36
N ASP A 416 -25.78 -15.42 -21.06
CA ASP A 416 -25.90 -16.32 -22.21
C ASP A 416 -26.21 -17.72 -21.66
N PRO A 417 -27.46 -18.18 -21.75
CA PRO A 417 -27.84 -19.51 -21.25
C PRO A 417 -27.10 -20.64 -21.98
N ALA A 418 -26.52 -20.33 -23.16
CA ALA A 418 -25.74 -21.27 -23.95
C ALA A 418 -24.32 -21.46 -23.42
N ALA A 419 -23.67 -20.40 -22.87
CA ALA A 419 -22.38 -20.52 -22.23
C ALA A 419 -22.42 -21.30 -20.91
N MET A 420 -23.53 -21.19 -20.16
CA MET A 420 -23.76 -22.00 -18.96
C MET A 420 -23.99 -23.48 -19.26
N ARG A 421 -24.64 -23.81 -20.40
CA ARG A 421 -24.82 -25.20 -20.86
C ARG A 421 -23.50 -25.82 -21.33
N ARG A 422 -22.64 -25.09 -22.01
CA ARG A 422 -21.31 -25.57 -22.45
C ARG A 422 -20.37 -25.85 -21.27
N ARG A 423 -20.38 -25.05 -20.18
CA ARG A 423 -19.60 -25.34 -18.96
C ARG A 423 -20.10 -26.60 -18.22
N LYS A 424 -21.42 -26.87 -18.21
CA LYS A 424 -21.96 -28.10 -17.61
C LYS A 424 -21.66 -29.34 -18.46
N ALA A 425 -21.63 -29.26 -19.79
CA ALA A 425 -21.30 -30.38 -20.67
C ALA A 425 -19.81 -30.76 -20.58
N GLY A 426 -18.88 -29.79 -20.47
CA GLY A 426 -17.45 -30.07 -20.35
C GLY A 426 -17.00 -30.66 -19.00
N PHE A 427 -17.84 -30.59 -17.95
CA PHE A 427 -17.54 -31.19 -16.64
C PHE A 427 -18.02 -32.65 -16.52
N ALA A 428 -18.85 -33.13 -17.46
CA ALA A 428 -19.39 -34.50 -17.47
C ALA A 428 -18.48 -35.50 -18.21
N GLU A 429 -17.49 -35.03 -19.00
CA GLU A 429 -16.65 -35.90 -19.83
C GLU A 429 -15.28 -36.25 -19.20
N THR A 430 -14.97 -35.81 -17.98
CA THR A 430 -13.64 -36.03 -17.32
C THR A 430 -13.71 -36.86 -16.04
N LEU A 431 -14.65 -37.80 -15.92
CA LEU A 431 -14.56 -38.82 -14.87
C LEU A 431 -14.08 -40.13 -15.47
N PRO A 432 -12.89 -40.64 -15.09
CA PRO A 432 -12.49 -41.99 -15.44
C PRO A 432 -13.39 -42.99 -14.70
N GLY A 433 -13.94 -43.97 -15.44
CA GLY A 433 -14.75 -45.03 -14.89
C GLY A 433 -13.98 -45.93 -13.93
N PRO A 434 -14.68 -46.66 -13.05
CA PRO A 434 -14.06 -47.51 -12.03
C PRO A 434 -13.39 -48.75 -12.68
N VAL A 435 -12.14 -49.00 -12.26
CA VAL A 435 -11.47 -50.31 -12.37
C VAL A 435 -11.23 -50.80 -10.96
#